data_713efb46a8a72f1a8691ed634f52f13f
#
_entry.id   713efb46a8a72f1a8691ed634f52f13f
#
_cell.length_a   1.000
_cell.length_b   1.000
_cell.length_c   1.000
_cell.angle_alpha   90.00
_cell.angle_beta   90.00
_cell.angle_gamma   90.00
#
_symmetry.space_group_name_H-M   'P 1'
#
loop_
_entity.id
_entity.type
_entity.pdbx_description
1 polymer ?
#
loop_
_entity_poly.entity_id
_entity_poly.type
_entity_poly.pdbx_seq_one_letter_code
_entity_poly.pdbx_strand_id
1 'polypeptide(L)'
;MKYKWELREIVGLFGFLLVLATLYFGLIYTGPAKFFTAPNAQKLFYFHVPSGLVTYLAFLMVVGGSALYLYNQSHYADRVAKCSAELGIVFGFMSLASGTFWMKAEWGGDIVSRFLTDMRLATTLAMWILYIAYFVYRRQPETTIVKNNAAVLGMSGLIMVPLSYLSSRFLRSHHPVIVGTAEQDSLDPSIRTGLYMGILAFILLYSFLLNIRMQIEDMDEVIFSRKMGNL
;
A
#
# COMPACT_ATOMS: atom_id res chain seq x y z
N MET A 1 -6.88 -15.66 34.74
CA MET A 1 -7.64 -15.48 33.47
C MET A 1 -6.81 -16.05 32.33
N LYS A 2 -7.30 -17.10 31.60
CA LYS A 2 -6.59 -17.60 30.43
C LYS A 2 -6.91 -16.64 29.27
N TYR A 3 -5.92 -15.91 28.77
CA TYR A 3 -6.03 -15.08 27.59
C TYR A 3 -6.39 -15.97 26.39
N LYS A 4 -7.48 -15.65 25.69
CA LYS A 4 -7.86 -16.34 24.45
C LYS A 4 -7.41 -15.48 23.29
N TRP A 5 -6.49 -15.99 22.49
CA TRP A 5 -6.07 -15.36 21.24
C TRP A 5 -7.27 -15.22 20.31
N GLU A 6 -7.50 -14.00 19.83
CA GLU A 6 -8.47 -13.76 18.78
C GLU A 6 -7.83 -14.02 17.42
N LEU A 7 -8.63 -14.40 16.42
CA LEU A 7 -8.14 -14.69 15.06
C LEU A 7 -7.25 -13.56 14.51
N ARG A 8 -7.62 -12.31 14.76
CA ARG A 8 -6.85 -11.13 14.32
C ARG A 8 -5.42 -11.10 14.86
N GLU A 9 -5.23 -11.49 16.13
CA GLU A 9 -3.92 -11.49 16.79
C GLU A 9 -3.04 -12.60 16.23
N ILE A 10 -3.65 -13.75 15.93
CA ILE A 10 -2.98 -14.86 15.26
C ILE A 10 -2.54 -14.44 13.85
N VAL A 11 -3.42 -13.78 13.09
CA VAL A 11 -3.10 -13.26 11.74
C VAL A 11 -2.00 -12.22 11.82
N GLY A 12 -2.05 -11.31 12.81
CA GLY A 12 -1.02 -10.30 13.01
C GLY A 12 0.34 -10.89 13.34
N LEU A 13 0.39 -11.82 14.30
CA LEU A 13 1.62 -12.50 14.68
C LEU A 13 2.20 -13.30 13.51
N PHE A 14 1.36 -14.07 12.82
CA PHE A 14 1.78 -14.85 11.66
C PHE A 14 2.28 -13.94 10.53
N GLY A 15 1.58 -12.84 10.23
CA GLY A 15 2.01 -11.85 9.24
C GLY A 15 3.35 -11.23 9.61
N PHE A 16 3.54 -10.84 10.87
CA PHE A 16 4.80 -10.28 11.35
C PHE A 16 5.97 -11.28 11.24
N LEU A 17 5.76 -12.52 11.69
CA LEU A 17 6.78 -13.57 11.56
C LEU A 17 7.11 -13.85 10.09
N LEU A 18 6.12 -13.81 9.20
CA LEU A 18 6.33 -14.00 7.77
C LEU A 18 7.09 -12.81 7.14
N VAL A 19 6.90 -11.57 7.63
CA VAL A 19 7.74 -10.42 7.22
C VAL A 19 9.20 -10.67 7.62
N LEU A 20 9.46 -11.08 8.86
CA LEU A 20 10.82 -11.38 9.32
C LEU A 20 11.45 -12.52 8.49
N ALA A 21 10.69 -13.58 8.23
CA ALA A 21 11.13 -14.70 7.38
C ALA A 21 11.44 -14.23 5.94
N THR A 22 10.62 -13.35 5.37
CA THR A 22 10.84 -12.77 4.04
C THR A 22 12.11 -11.93 4.00
N LEU A 23 12.33 -11.10 5.01
CA LEU A 23 13.54 -10.29 5.10
C LEU A 23 14.79 -11.17 5.25
N TYR A 24 14.76 -12.15 6.14
CA TYR A 24 15.86 -13.12 6.28
C TYR A 24 16.14 -13.84 4.96
N PHE A 25 15.11 -14.40 4.34
CA PHE A 25 15.21 -15.12 3.09
C PHE A 25 15.73 -14.23 1.95
N GLY A 26 15.15 -13.04 1.80
CA GLY A 26 15.52 -12.11 0.73
C GLY A 26 16.89 -11.46 0.90
N LEU A 27 17.29 -11.11 2.12
CA LEU A 27 18.53 -10.40 2.37
C LEU A 27 19.76 -11.34 2.50
N ILE A 28 19.54 -12.56 3.01
CA ILE A 28 20.61 -13.48 3.40
C ILE A 28 20.65 -14.73 2.51
N TYR A 29 19.51 -15.37 2.26
CA TYR A 29 19.46 -16.65 1.57
C TYR A 29 19.54 -16.51 0.04
N THR A 30 18.81 -15.53 -0.55
CA THR A 30 18.80 -15.36 -2.01
C THR A 30 20.09 -14.71 -2.51
N GLY A 31 20.65 -15.30 -3.57
CA GLY A 31 21.78 -14.72 -4.29
C GLY A 31 21.42 -13.44 -5.07
N PRO A 32 22.41 -12.71 -5.57
CA PRO A 32 22.19 -11.52 -6.39
C PRO A 32 21.55 -11.88 -7.74
N ALA A 33 20.68 -11.02 -8.27
CA ALA A 33 20.05 -11.21 -9.58
C ALA A 33 21.04 -10.90 -10.71
N LYS A 34 21.40 -11.93 -11.47
CA LYS A 34 22.51 -11.89 -12.44
C LYS A 34 22.27 -10.98 -13.65
N PHE A 35 21.01 -10.66 -13.96
CA PHE A 35 20.64 -9.87 -15.14
C PHE A 35 20.40 -8.38 -14.85
N PHE A 36 20.57 -7.94 -13.60
CA PHE A 36 20.54 -6.52 -13.25
C PHE A 36 21.92 -5.88 -13.33
N THR A 37 21.94 -4.60 -13.69
CA THR A 37 23.14 -3.76 -13.65
C THR A 37 23.67 -3.65 -12.20
N ALA A 38 22.74 -3.57 -11.23
CA ALA A 38 23.03 -3.60 -9.80
C ALA A 38 22.47 -4.88 -9.15
N PRO A 39 23.17 -6.04 -9.26
CA PRO A 39 22.64 -7.35 -8.87
C PRO A 39 22.15 -7.45 -7.42
N ASN A 40 22.76 -6.71 -6.49
CA ASN A 40 22.36 -6.68 -5.08
C ASN A 40 21.16 -5.79 -4.81
N ALA A 41 20.80 -4.87 -5.71
CA ALA A 41 19.63 -4.01 -5.55
C ALA A 41 18.33 -4.79 -5.59
N GLN A 42 18.32 -6.03 -6.15
CA GLN A 42 17.17 -6.93 -6.10
C GLN A 42 16.70 -7.22 -4.66
N LYS A 43 17.54 -7.08 -3.66
CA LYS A 43 17.16 -7.25 -2.24
C LYS A 43 16.05 -6.28 -1.81
N LEU A 44 15.94 -5.12 -2.47
CA LEU A 44 14.84 -4.18 -2.26
C LEU A 44 13.48 -4.73 -2.75
N PHE A 45 13.45 -5.71 -3.64
CA PHE A 45 12.21 -6.29 -4.17
C PHE A 45 11.32 -6.88 -3.09
N TYR A 46 11.89 -7.51 -2.08
CA TYR A 46 11.16 -8.16 -1.00
C TYR A 46 10.41 -7.17 -0.10
N PHE A 47 10.71 -5.90 -0.26
CA PHE A 47 10.07 -4.80 0.44
C PHE A 47 9.30 -3.88 -0.52
N HIS A 48 9.92 -3.48 -1.64
CA HIS A 48 9.35 -2.56 -2.62
C HIS A 48 8.08 -3.11 -3.28
N VAL A 49 8.15 -4.30 -3.87
CA VAL A 49 7.02 -4.88 -4.61
C VAL A 49 5.84 -5.18 -3.70
N PRO A 50 6.01 -5.84 -2.53
CA PRO A 50 4.92 -6.05 -1.59
C PRO A 50 4.27 -4.73 -1.11
N SER A 51 5.05 -3.71 -0.75
CA SER A 51 4.51 -2.42 -0.33
C SER A 51 3.74 -1.72 -1.44
N GLY A 52 4.22 -1.79 -2.68
CA GLY A 52 3.51 -1.25 -3.85
C GLY A 52 2.17 -1.95 -4.10
N LEU A 53 2.13 -3.28 -4.04
CA LEU A 53 0.88 -4.03 -4.21
C LEU A 53 -0.13 -3.75 -3.09
N VAL A 54 0.34 -3.67 -1.85
CA VAL A 54 -0.51 -3.30 -0.71
C VAL A 54 -1.01 -1.87 -0.82
N THR A 55 -0.23 -0.96 -1.39
CA THR A 55 -0.68 0.42 -1.69
C THR A 55 -1.88 0.40 -2.64
N TYR A 56 -1.82 -0.38 -3.73
CA TYR A 56 -2.96 -0.52 -4.64
C TYR A 56 -4.15 -1.16 -3.95
N LEU A 57 -3.94 -2.22 -3.16
CA LEU A 57 -5.00 -2.86 -2.39
C LEU A 57 -5.67 -1.84 -1.44
N ALA A 58 -4.89 -1.09 -0.68
CA ALA A 58 -5.40 -0.08 0.24
C ALA A 58 -6.23 0.99 -0.48
N PHE A 59 -5.75 1.50 -1.61
CA PHE A 59 -6.49 2.51 -2.37
C PHE A 59 -7.73 1.95 -3.07
N LEU A 60 -7.73 0.68 -3.48
CA LEU A 60 -8.94 0.00 -3.94
C LEU A 60 -9.95 -0.18 -2.79
N MET A 61 -9.49 -0.41 -1.56
CA MET A 61 -10.37 -0.43 -0.38
C MET A 61 -10.96 0.97 -0.11
N VAL A 62 -10.21 2.04 -0.36
CA VAL A 62 -10.78 3.41 -0.32
C VAL A 62 -11.87 3.58 -1.37
N VAL A 63 -11.65 3.15 -2.61
CA VAL A 63 -12.67 3.20 -3.68
C VAL A 63 -13.92 2.43 -3.29
N GLY A 64 -13.75 1.17 -2.86
CA GLY A 64 -14.88 0.31 -2.47
C GLY A 64 -15.66 0.85 -1.27
N GLY A 65 -14.96 1.31 -0.24
CA GLY A 65 -15.57 1.94 0.94
C GLY A 65 -16.29 3.25 0.60
N SER A 66 -15.68 4.09 -0.24
CA SER A 66 -16.28 5.34 -0.72
C SER A 66 -17.54 5.09 -1.56
N ALA A 67 -17.49 4.13 -2.48
CA ALA A 67 -18.64 3.74 -3.30
C ALA A 67 -19.81 3.25 -2.44
N LEU A 68 -19.51 2.36 -1.49
CA LEU A 68 -20.51 1.81 -0.58
C LEU A 68 -21.09 2.89 0.34
N TYR A 69 -20.25 3.81 0.83
CA TYR A 69 -20.71 4.94 1.63
C TYR A 69 -21.65 5.86 0.81
N LEU A 70 -21.29 6.21 -0.42
CA LEU A 70 -22.15 7.03 -1.28
C LEU A 70 -23.48 6.35 -1.60
N TYR A 71 -23.48 5.01 -1.72
CA TYR A 71 -24.68 4.23 -2.00
C TYR A 71 -25.65 4.13 -0.81
N ASN A 72 -25.17 3.86 0.39
CA ASN A 72 -26.02 3.53 1.54
C ASN A 72 -25.70 4.28 2.84
N GLN A 73 -24.78 5.26 2.80
CA GLN A 73 -24.31 6.05 3.95
C GLN A 73 -23.77 5.19 5.10
N SER A 74 -23.16 4.04 4.78
CA SER A 74 -22.59 3.11 5.76
C SER A 74 -21.39 3.72 6.49
N HIS A 75 -21.53 3.96 7.80
CA HIS A 75 -20.44 4.44 8.65
C HIS A 75 -19.24 3.47 8.66
N TYR A 76 -19.51 2.16 8.60
CA TYR A 76 -18.47 1.15 8.51
C TYR A 76 -17.66 1.29 7.22
N ALA A 77 -18.33 1.50 6.07
CA ALA A 77 -17.68 1.67 4.78
C ALA A 77 -16.83 2.96 4.73
N ASP A 78 -17.34 4.07 5.26
CA ASP A 78 -16.61 5.33 5.40
C ASP A 78 -15.33 5.15 6.24
N ARG A 79 -15.44 4.42 7.36
CA ARG A 79 -14.31 4.13 8.25
C ARG A 79 -13.27 3.25 7.58
N VAL A 80 -13.70 2.19 6.86
CA VAL A 80 -12.78 1.36 6.06
C VAL A 80 -12.02 2.23 5.07
N ALA A 81 -12.70 3.13 4.35
CA ALA A 81 -12.06 4.04 3.40
C ALA A 81 -11.03 4.96 4.09
N LYS A 82 -11.39 5.60 5.20
CA LYS A 82 -10.51 6.49 5.97
C LYS A 82 -9.26 5.76 6.45
N CYS A 83 -9.42 4.64 7.13
CA CYS A 83 -8.31 3.87 7.70
C CYS A 83 -7.42 3.25 6.60
N SER A 84 -8.02 2.79 5.49
CA SER A 84 -7.25 2.26 4.36
C SER A 84 -6.44 3.35 3.67
N ALA A 85 -6.93 4.58 3.58
CA ALA A 85 -6.17 5.70 3.02
C ALA A 85 -4.91 6.00 3.84
N GLU A 86 -5.01 6.03 5.17
CA GLU A 86 -3.86 6.20 6.05
C GLU A 86 -2.78 5.15 5.80
N LEU A 87 -3.18 3.87 5.81
CA LEU A 87 -2.25 2.77 5.58
C LEU A 87 -1.69 2.79 4.15
N GLY A 88 -2.53 3.08 3.16
CA GLY A 88 -2.12 3.22 1.77
C GLY A 88 -1.07 4.31 1.56
N ILE A 89 -1.16 5.43 2.28
CA ILE A 89 -0.15 6.49 2.26
C ILE A 89 1.18 6.00 2.83
N VAL A 90 1.16 5.25 3.94
CA VAL A 90 2.38 4.71 4.56
C VAL A 90 3.05 3.69 3.64
N PHE A 91 2.31 2.69 3.16
CA PHE A 91 2.85 1.69 2.23
C PHE A 91 3.29 2.31 0.90
N GLY A 92 2.56 3.32 0.42
CA GLY A 92 2.92 4.09 -0.77
C GLY A 92 4.24 4.84 -0.61
N PHE A 93 4.46 5.48 0.53
CA PHE A 93 5.75 6.09 0.85
C PHE A 93 6.89 5.05 0.89
N MET A 94 6.66 3.91 1.55
CA MET A 94 7.63 2.81 1.59
C MET A 94 7.99 2.31 0.18
N SER A 95 6.99 2.16 -0.68
CA SER A 95 7.19 1.75 -2.08
C SER A 95 7.93 2.82 -2.88
N LEU A 96 7.53 4.09 -2.82
CA LEU A 96 8.19 5.19 -3.52
C LEU A 96 9.64 5.36 -3.07
N ALA A 97 9.90 5.34 -1.76
CA ALA A 97 11.24 5.48 -1.21
C ALA A 97 12.16 4.32 -1.65
N SER A 98 11.75 3.07 -1.43
CA SER A 98 12.54 1.89 -1.81
C SER A 98 12.74 1.78 -3.33
N GLY A 99 11.70 2.12 -4.11
CA GLY A 99 11.77 2.16 -5.57
C GLY A 99 12.73 3.23 -6.09
N THR A 100 12.81 4.37 -5.42
CA THR A 100 13.77 5.44 -5.75
C THR A 100 15.22 4.97 -5.53
N PHE A 101 15.49 4.27 -4.42
CA PHE A 101 16.82 3.69 -4.17
C PHE A 101 17.17 2.63 -5.22
N TRP A 102 16.23 1.73 -5.53
CA TRP A 102 16.43 0.72 -6.56
C TRP A 102 16.70 1.34 -7.93
N MET A 103 15.85 2.28 -8.35
CA MET A 103 15.97 3.02 -9.60
C MET A 103 17.36 3.70 -9.72
N LYS A 104 17.80 4.36 -8.66
CA LYS A 104 19.10 5.04 -8.66
C LYS A 104 20.26 4.06 -8.83
N ALA A 105 20.18 2.90 -8.18
CA ALA A 105 21.20 1.86 -8.28
C ALA A 105 21.21 1.20 -9.65
N GLU A 106 20.04 0.90 -10.23
CA GLU A 106 19.89 0.11 -11.46
C GLU A 106 20.02 0.97 -12.73
N TRP A 107 19.38 2.14 -12.75
CA TRP A 107 19.33 2.99 -13.96
C TRP A 107 20.23 4.22 -13.86
N GLY A 108 20.68 4.61 -12.70
CA GLY A 108 21.43 5.85 -12.49
C GLY A 108 20.62 7.10 -12.84
N GLY A 109 21.32 8.17 -13.20
CA GLY A 109 20.72 9.43 -13.65
C GLY A 109 20.15 10.30 -12.50
N ASP A 110 19.48 11.39 -12.89
CA ASP A 110 18.85 12.32 -11.98
C ASP A 110 17.47 11.82 -11.56
N ILE A 111 17.19 11.85 -10.24
CA ILE A 111 15.94 11.34 -9.66
C ILE A 111 14.73 12.14 -10.16
N VAL A 112 14.82 13.48 -10.16
CA VAL A 112 13.71 14.34 -10.56
C VAL A 112 13.36 14.12 -12.04
N SER A 113 14.38 14.08 -12.90
CA SER A 113 14.20 13.79 -14.32
C SER A 113 13.50 12.45 -14.55
N ARG A 114 13.86 11.41 -13.78
CA ARG A 114 13.22 10.08 -13.87
C ARG A 114 11.74 10.12 -13.47
N PHE A 115 11.39 10.82 -12.40
CA PHE A 115 9.98 10.98 -12.00
C PHE A 115 9.14 11.76 -13.03
N LEU A 116 9.76 12.64 -13.79
CA LEU A 116 9.06 13.40 -14.85
C LEU A 116 8.95 12.66 -16.17
N THR A 117 9.86 11.73 -16.46
CA THR A 117 9.94 11.07 -17.78
C THR A 117 9.43 9.63 -17.78
N ASP A 118 9.44 8.95 -16.63
CA ASP A 118 8.92 7.59 -16.50
C ASP A 118 7.46 7.61 -16.02
N MET A 119 6.56 7.12 -16.86
CA MET A 119 5.11 7.19 -16.61
C MET A 119 4.68 6.40 -15.41
N ARG A 120 5.39 5.32 -15.05
CA ARG A 120 5.09 4.54 -13.83
C ARG A 120 5.37 5.33 -12.58
N LEU A 121 6.53 5.99 -12.52
CA LEU A 121 6.93 6.81 -11.38
C LEU A 121 6.01 8.02 -11.25
N ALA A 122 5.76 8.74 -12.35
CA ALA A 122 4.91 9.93 -12.35
C ALA A 122 3.47 9.62 -11.90
N THR A 123 2.84 8.57 -12.44
CA THR A 123 1.45 8.22 -12.10
C THR A 123 1.33 7.66 -10.69
N THR A 124 2.33 6.92 -10.20
CA THR A 124 2.35 6.42 -8.82
C THR A 124 2.49 7.56 -7.82
N LEU A 125 3.38 8.53 -8.09
CA LEU A 125 3.55 9.71 -7.27
C LEU A 125 2.26 10.58 -7.26
N ALA A 126 1.67 10.82 -8.43
CA ALA A 126 0.41 11.58 -8.55
C ALA A 126 -0.73 10.90 -7.76
N MET A 127 -0.87 9.59 -7.88
CA MET A 127 -1.85 8.81 -7.10
C MET A 127 -1.61 8.96 -5.59
N TRP A 128 -0.37 8.86 -5.14
CA TRP A 128 0.00 8.99 -3.72
C TRP A 128 -0.31 10.39 -3.17
N ILE A 129 0.03 11.45 -3.92
CA ILE A 129 -0.28 12.84 -3.55
C ILE A 129 -1.80 13.05 -3.46
N LEU A 130 -2.57 12.49 -4.38
CA LEU A 130 -4.03 12.57 -4.37
C LEU A 130 -4.61 11.96 -3.08
N TYR A 131 -4.11 10.83 -2.64
CA TYR A 131 -4.59 10.21 -1.40
C TYR A 131 -4.07 10.90 -0.13
N ILE A 132 -2.93 11.59 -0.19
CA ILE A 132 -2.56 12.55 0.87
C ILE A 132 -3.59 13.68 0.93
N ALA A 133 -3.99 14.24 -0.21
CA ALA A 133 -5.02 15.29 -0.24
C ALA A 133 -6.37 14.79 0.31
N TYR A 134 -6.78 13.56 -0.05
CA TYR A 134 -7.93 12.89 0.57
C TYR A 134 -7.81 12.83 2.09
N PHE A 135 -6.67 12.37 2.59
CA PHE A 135 -6.44 12.21 4.02
C PHE A 135 -6.43 13.54 4.77
N VAL A 136 -5.79 14.57 4.21
CA VAL A 136 -5.80 15.94 4.77
C VAL A 136 -7.21 16.51 4.79
N TYR A 137 -8.00 16.31 3.72
CA TYR A 137 -9.38 16.73 3.67
C TYR A 137 -10.23 16.05 4.76
N ARG A 138 -10.00 14.77 5.04
CA ARG A 138 -10.67 13.99 6.09
C ARG A 138 -10.33 14.42 7.53
N ARG A 139 -9.34 15.29 7.73
CA ARG A 139 -9.04 15.87 9.04
C ARG A 139 -9.95 17.03 9.46
N GLN A 140 -10.84 17.47 8.58
CA GLN A 140 -11.87 18.45 8.93
C GLN A 140 -12.91 17.84 9.89
N PRO A 141 -13.66 18.70 10.64
CA PRO A 141 -14.75 18.20 11.50
C PRO A 141 -15.71 17.28 10.73
N GLU A 142 -16.03 16.14 11.31
CA GLU A 142 -16.81 15.09 10.65
C GLU A 142 -18.28 15.47 10.46
N THR A 143 -18.59 16.11 9.34
CA THR A 143 -19.95 16.39 8.88
C THR A 143 -20.31 15.48 7.71
N THR A 144 -21.60 15.31 7.44
CA THR A 144 -22.09 14.55 6.26
C THR A 144 -21.52 15.14 4.96
N ILE A 145 -21.36 16.45 4.87
CA ILE A 145 -20.79 17.13 3.69
C ILE A 145 -19.32 16.73 3.51
N VAL A 146 -18.54 16.74 4.59
CA VAL A 146 -17.12 16.34 4.54
C VAL A 146 -16.99 14.87 4.13
N LYS A 147 -17.82 13.98 4.69
CA LYS A 147 -17.82 12.55 4.34
C LYS A 147 -18.21 12.32 2.88
N ASN A 148 -19.26 12.97 2.39
CA ASN A 148 -19.69 12.87 0.98
C ASN A 148 -18.59 13.35 0.02
N ASN A 149 -18.05 14.54 0.26
CA ASN A 149 -16.99 15.09 -0.61
C ASN A 149 -15.72 14.25 -0.58
N ALA A 150 -15.33 13.74 0.60
CA ALA A 150 -14.21 12.82 0.73
C ALA A 150 -14.47 11.51 -0.04
N ALA A 151 -15.67 10.96 0.04
CA ALA A 151 -16.02 9.76 -0.70
C ALA A 151 -15.96 9.98 -2.23
N VAL A 152 -16.42 11.13 -2.72
CA VAL A 152 -16.26 11.50 -4.14
C VAL A 152 -14.77 11.59 -4.51
N LEU A 153 -13.95 12.23 -3.68
CA LEU A 153 -12.50 12.28 -3.90
C LEU A 153 -11.86 10.89 -3.84
N GLY A 154 -12.30 10.02 -2.93
CA GLY A 154 -11.84 8.62 -2.82
C GLY A 154 -12.13 7.80 -4.07
N MET A 155 -13.23 8.08 -4.77
CA MET A 155 -13.58 7.43 -6.05
C MET A 155 -12.58 7.72 -7.18
N SER A 156 -11.78 8.78 -7.09
CA SER A 156 -10.74 9.07 -8.08
C SER A 156 -9.71 7.93 -8.25
N GLY A 157 -9.54 7.10 -7.22
CA GLY A 157 -8.73 5.89 -7.28
C GLY A 157 -9.20 4.88 -8.32
N LEU A 158 -10.48 4.92 -8.72
CA LEU A 158 -10.99 4.06 -9.79
C LEU A 158 -10.23 4.29 -11.12
N ILE A 159 -9.74 5.49 -11.33
CA ILE A 159 -8.93 5.85 -12.51
C ILE A 159 -7.44 5.76 -12.17
N MET A 160 -7.02 6.32 -11.04
CA MET A 160 -5.60 6.47 -10.72
C MET A 160 -4.90 5.14 -10.42
N VAL A 161 -5.58 4.17 -9.79
CA VAL A 161 -4.99 2.85 -9.48
C VAL A 161 -4.73 2.06 -10.78
N PRO A 162 -5.70 1.87 -11.69
CA PRO A 162 -5.42 1.22 -12.97
C PRO A 162 -4.41 1.99 -13.81
N LEU A 163 -4.50 3.32 -13.87
CA LEU A 163 -3.56 4.15 -14.64
C LEU A 163 -2.13 3.94 -14.16
N SER A 164 -1.89 3.98 -12.84
CA SER A 164 -0.58 3.73 -12.27
C SER A 164 -0.13 2.28 -12.53
N TYR A 165 -0.98 1.28 -12.26
CA TYR A 165 -0.62 -0.12 -12.43
C TYR A 165 -0.31 -0.49 -13.89
N LEU A 166 -1.08 0.01 -14.84
CA LEU A 166 -0.96 -0.32 -16.25
C LEU A 166 0.05 0.56 -17.01
N SER A 167 0.50 1.67 -16.42
CA SER A 167 1.43 2.61 -17.07
C SER A 167 2.71 1.93 -17.56
N SER A 168 3.28 0.99 -16.79
CA SER A 168 4.47 0.25 -17.19
C SER A 168 4.25 -0.76 -18.33
N ARG A 169 2.99 -1.07 -18.65
CA ARG A 169 2.64 -2.02 -19.72
C ARG A 169 2.27 -1.32 -21.03
N PHE A 170 1.60 -0.19 -20.94
CA PHE A 170 1.03 0.50 -22.11
C PHE A 170 1.66 1.85 -22.39
N LEU A 171 2.43 2.40 -21.45
CA LEU A 171 3.09 3.70 -21.58
C LEU A 171 4.60 3.54 -21.54
N ARG A 172 5.32 4.62 -21.84
CA ARG A 172 6.79 4.62 -21.83
C ARG A 172 7.30 4.56 -20.38
N SER A 173 7.86 3.42 -20.00
CA SER A 173 8.44 3.20 -18.66
C SER A 173 9.62 2.23 -18.74
N HIS A 174 10.64 2.45 -17.93
CA HIS A 174 11.74 1.52 -17.70
C HIS A 174 11.46 0.53 -16.57
N HIS A 175 10.33 0.69 -15.89
CA HIS A 175 9.98 -0.13 -14.74
C HIS A 175 9.68 -1.58 -15.18
N PRO A 176 10.39 -2.58 -14.64
CA PRO A 176 10.15 -3.98 -14.98
C PRO A 176 8.77 -4.43 -14.53
N VAL A 177 8.12 -5.26 -15.34
CA VAL A 177 6.81 -5.84 -15.03
C VAL A 177 7.01 -7.26 -14.53
N ILE A 178 7.44 -7.38 -13.29
CA ILE A 178 7.87 -8.67 -12.71
C ILE A 178 6.70 -9.58 -12.36
N VAL A 179 5.58 -9.04 -11.88
CA VAL A 179 4.45 -9.86 -11.42
C VAL A 179 3.48 -10.14 -12.57
N GLY A 180 3.27 -11.43 -12.86
CA GLY A 180 2.30 -11.88 -13.87
C GLY A 180 2.77 -11.72 -15.32
N THR A 181 4.06 -11.78 -15.58
CA THR A 181 4.64 -11.72 -16.93
C THR A 181 5.75 -12.75 -17.14
N ALA A 182 6.18 -12.93 -18.39
CA ALA A 182 7.31 -13.79 -18.73
C ALA A 182 8.65 -13.33 -18.08
N GLU A 183 8.79 -12.05 -17.73
CA GLU A 183 9.95 -11.55 -16.97
C GLU A 183 10.06 -12.20 -15.60
N GLN A 184 8.93 -12.56 -14.99
CA GLN A 184 8.89 -13.29 -13.73
C GLN A 184 9.51 -14.68 -13.87
N ASP A 185 9.31 -15.37 -14.98
CA ASP A 185 9.84 -16.72 -15.20
C ASP A 185 11.35 -16.72 -15.43
N SER A 186 11.93 -15.56 -15.78
CA SER A 186 13.39 -15.36 -15.89
C SER A 186 14.07 -15.17 -14.54
N LEU A 187 13.30 -14.89 -13.45
CA LEU A 187 13.83 -14.80 -12.09
C LEU A 187 14.24 -16.18 -11.56
N ASP A 188 15.35 -16.20 -10.83
CA ASP A 188 15.73 -17.38 -10.05
C ASP A 188 14.57 -17.82 -9.15
N PRO A 189 14.26 -19.13 -9.08
CA PRO A 189 13.17 -19.66 -8.25
C PRO A 189 13.21 -19.19 -6.79
N SER A 190 14.42 -19.02 -6.21
CA SER A 190 14.56 -18.54 -4.85
C SER A 190 14.10 -17.09 -4.71
N ILE A 191 14.45 -16.22 -5.66
CA ILE A 191 14.03 -14.81 -5.69
C ILE A 191 12.50 -14.74 -5.81
N ARG A 192 11.91 -15.53 -6.70
CA ARG A 192 10.46 -15.60 -6.91
C ARG A 192 9.73 -16.08 -5.65
N THR A 193 10.23 -17.12 -4.99
CA THR A 193 9.64 -17.61 -3.73
C THR A 193 9.65 -16.54 -2.65
N GLY A 194 10.77 -15.87 -2.43
CA GLY A 194 10.87 -14.77 -1.46
C GLY A 194 9.93 -13.61 -1.79
N LEU A 195 9.75 -13.30 -3.08
CA LEU A 195 8.81 -12.27 -3.53
C LEU A 195 7.35 -12.60 -3.15
N TYR A 196 6.89 -13.82 -3.41
CA TYR A 196 5.54 -14.24 -3.04
C TYR A 196 5.33 -14.33 -1.53
N MET A 197 6.34 -14.79 -0.80
CA MET A 197 6.30 -14.73 0.68
C MET A 197 6.12 -13.30 1.17
N GLY A 198 6.87 -12.34 0.60
CA GLY A 198 6.76 -10.92 0.92
C GLY A 198 5.37 -10.36 0.61
N ILE A 199 4.81 -10.67 -0.55
CA ILE A 199 3.46 -10.23 -0.93
C ILE A 199 2.43 -10.73 0.08
N LEU A 200 2.45 -12.02 0.42
CA LEU A 200 1.53 -12.59 1.42
C LEU A 200 1.73 -11.94 2.79
N ALA A 201 2.99 -11.79 3.22
CA ALA A 201 3.33 -11.18 4.51
C ALA A 201 2.77 -9.76 4.65
N PHE A 202 2.94 -8.93 3.62
CA PHE A 202 2.47 -7.55 3.64
C PHE A 202 0.95 -7.43 3.54
N ILE A 203 0.27 -8.33 2.83
CA ILE A 203 -1.21 -8.38 2.80
C ILE A 203 -1.75 -8.74 4.20
N LEU A 204 -1.16 -9.71 4.88
CA LEU A 204 -1.54 -10.07 6.25
C LEU A 204 -1.27 -8.94 7.23
N LEU A 205 -0.10 -8.29 7.10
CA LEU A 205 0.25 -7.13 7.91
C LEU A 205 -0.73 -5.98 7.70
N TYR A 206 -1.07 -5.65 6.45
CA TYR A 206 -2.07 -4.64 6.11
C TYR A 206 -3.43 -4.97 6.73
N SER A 207 -3.90 -6.20 6.58
CA SER A 207 -5.19 -6.65 7.12
C SER A 207 -5.26 -6.52 8.63
N PHE A 208 -4.17 -6.86 9.32
CA PHE A 208 -4.04 -6.69 10.76
C PHE A 208 -4.03 -5.22 11.17
N LEU A 209 -3.20 -4.40 10.51
CA LEU A 209 -3.11 -2.97 10.81
C LEU A 209 -4.43 -2.24 10.52
N LEU A 210 -5.13 -2.60 9.44
CA LEU A 210 -6.45 -2.05 9.12
C LEU A 210 -7.45 -2.34 10.25
N ASN A 211 -7.47 -3.58 10.74
CA ASN A 211 -8.36 -3.95 11.83
C ASN A 211 -8.06 -3.17 13.12
N ILE A 212 -6.77 -3.04 13.49
CA ILE A 212 -6.37 -2.24 14.65
C ILE A 212 -6.74 -0.76 14.45
N ARG A 213 -6.46 -0.19 13.28
CA ARG A 213 -6.74 1.23 13.03
C ARG A 213 -8.24 1.53 13.08
N MET A 214 -9.07 0.61 12.59
CA MET A 214 -10.53 0.73 12.70
C MET A 214 -11.00 0.69 14.16
N GLN A 215 -10.42 -0.16 15.01
CA GLN A 215 -10.76 -0.20 16.43
C GLN A 215 -10.33 1.08 17.17
N ILE A 216 -9.19 1.65 16.82
CA ILE A 216 -8.76 2.95 17.37
C ILE A 216 -9.76 4.03 17.00
N GLU A 217 -10.22 4.06 15.75
CA GLU A 217 -11.24 5.01 15.28
C GLU A 217 -12.56 4.87 16.03
N ASP A 218 -13.01 3.61 16.29
CA ASP A 218 -14.20 3.34 17.13
C ASP A 218 -14.04 3.89 18.54
N MET A 219 -12.88 3.71 19.15
CA MET A 219 -12.62 4.23 20.50
C MET A 219 -12.59 5.76 20.52
N ASP A 220 -12.00 6.39 19.53
CA ASP A 220 -11.96 7.86 19.40
C ASP A 220 -13.38 8.45 19.30
N GLU A 221 -14.27 7.85 18.48
CA GLU A 221 -15.68 8.25 18.37
C GLU A 221 -16.42 8.15 19.74
N VAL A 222 -16.20 7.05 20.47
CA VAL A 222 -16.82 6.85 21.80
C VAL A 222 -16.31 7.87 22.82
N ILE A 223 -15.01 8.14 22.84
CA ILE A 223 -14.42 9.14 23.75
C ILE A 223 -14.95 10.54 23.42
N PHE A 224 -15.01 10.90 22.15
CA PHE A 224 -15.53 12.19 21.70
C PHE A 224 -17.01 12.38 22.11
N SER A 225 -17.86 11.39 21.86
CA SER A 225 -19.30 11.43 22.22
C SER A 225 -19.52 11.60 23.71
N ARG A 226 -18.71 10.92 24.57
CA ARG A 226 -18.76 11.06 26.03
C ARG A 226 -18.35 12.47 26.50
N LYS A 227 -17.33 13.05 25.89
CA LYS A 227 -16.89 14.42 26.21
C LYS A 227 -17.96 15.46 25.87
N MET A 228 -18.64 15.30 24.73
CA MET A 228 -19.69 16.22 24.29
C MET A 228 -20.99 16.02 25.07
N GLY A 229 -21.31 14.81 25.53
CA GLY A 229 -22.49 14.52 26.36
C GLY A 229 -22.37 14.94 27.82
N ASN A 230 -21.18 15.30 28.28
CA ASN A 230 -20.90 15.83 29.63
C ASN A 230 -20.74 17.37 29.66
N LEU A 231 -20.94 18.04 28.53
CA LEU A 231 -21.02 19.51 28.41
C LEU A 231 -22.49 19.94 28.25
#